data_71f349af6f8690dd0c84d71b78d24df1
#
_entry.id   71f349af6f8690dd0c84d71b78d24df1
#
_cell.length_a   1.000
_cell.length_b   1.000
_cell.length_c   1.000
_cell.angle_alpha   90.00
_cell.angle_beta   90.00
_cell.angle_gamma   90.00
#
_symmetry.space_group_name_H-M   'P 1'
#
loop_
_entity.id
_entity.type
_entity.pdbx_description
1 polymer ?
#
loop_
_entity_poly.entity_id
_entity_poly.type
_entity_poly.pdbx_seq_one_letter_code
_entity_poly.pdbx_strand_id
1 'polypeptide(L)'
;PNINVILGENSTGKTTLLKAMYSLVKPYGRSDFLKCTQMQQEDMIVGKMVGVFRPDEKKIGRMSSRRRGAPKNTKMKVCTAEGDIIEVSFGSRRENHADVSVRHSEKSKLCDPVYLPPKEMISATEHFQSLYEEYHIDFEEMYSDLTKLLDKPLKKGAYTSEQNEVLSKFEDSIKGKIVQKDKKFYLNVEGEGSFEMGLVSEGYKKLATVVYLIQSGSLGKGSVLFWDEPETNMNPKMVEPIAQALGALARAGVQVFVTTHDYFTMQSFNLMAKYPQGKPIEVQFVSLYHAENGKIAMEIGKELADLDHNSIMEEFDELYNREQDLIYGTN
;
A
#
# COMPACT_ATOMS: atom_id res chain seq x y z
N PRO A 1 9.71 -11.17 3.85
CA PRO A 1 10.27 -10.57 2.62
C PRO A 1 10.27 -9.05 2.68
N ASN A 2 11.15 -8.42 1.88
CA ASN A 2 11.28 -6.96 1.82
C ASN A 2 10.14 -6.34 0.98
N ILE A 3 9.76 -7.01 -0.12
CA ILE A 3 8.67 -6.62 -0.99
C ILE A 3 7.66 -7.77 -1.07
N ASN A 4 6.38 -7.45 -0.93
CA ASN A 4 5.26 -8.36 -1.05
C ASN A 4 4.34 -7.83 -2.18
N VAL A 5 4.25 -8.58 -3.28
CA VAL A 5 3.44 -8.25 -4.45
C VAL A 5 2.16 -9.07 -4.41
N ILE A 6 1.03 -8.43 -4.22
CA ILE A 6 -0.28 -9.09 -4.09
C ILE A 6 -1.00 -8.99 -5.44
N LEU A 7 -1.21 -10.15 -6.05
CA LEU A 7 -1.83 -10.33 -7.36
C LEU A 7 -3.24 -10.90 -7.24
N GLY A 8 -3.99 -10.86 -8.30
CA GLY A 8 -5.29 -11.54 -8.41
C GLY A 8 -6.31 -10.75 -9.20
N GLU A 9 -7.40 -11.40 -9.56
CA GLU A 9 -8.53 -10.81 -10.26
C GLU A 9 -9.21 -9.68 -9.48
N ASN A 10 -10.07 -8.95 -10.17
CA ASN A 10 -10.96 -7.99 -9.51
C ASN A 10 -11.86 -8.71 -8.50
N SER A 11 -12.14 -8.07 -7.40
CA SER A 11 -12.98 -8.59 -6.30
C SER A 11 -12.41 -9.80 -5.52
N THR A 12 -11.14 -10.19 -5.72
CA THR A 12 -10.47 -11.19 -4.88
C THR A 12 -10.05 -10.65 -3.50
N GLY A 13 -10.12 -9.33 -3.30
CA GLY A 13 -9.86 -8.70 -2.01
C GLY A 13 -8.45 -8.18 -1.79
N LYS A 14 -7.65 -7.92 -2.82
CA LYS A 14 -6.31 -7.32 -2.74
C LYS A 14 -6.29 -6.06 -1.88
N THR A 15 -7.06 -5.03 -2.28
CA THR A 15 -7.22 -3.78 -1.53
C THR A 15 -7.77 -4.02 -0.12
N THR A 16 -8.72 -4.96 0.03
CA THR A 16 -9.28 -5.33 1.33
C THR A 16 -8.21 -5.88 2.28
N LEU A 17 -7.31 -6.74 1.77
CA LEU A 17 -6.20 -7.30 2.54
C LEU A 17 -5.23 -6.19 2.97
N LEU A 18 -4.84 -5.30 2.04
CA LEU A 18 -3.98 -4.16 2.36
C LEU A 18 -4.58 -3.26 3.45
N LYS A 19 -5.86 -2.88 3.28
CA LYS A 19 -6.61 -2.07 4.24
C LYS A 19 -6.72 -2.74 5.60
N ALA A 20 -6.95 -4.05 5.63
CA ALA A 20 -7.02 -4.82 6.87
C ALA A 20 -5.68 -4.80 7.63
N MET A 21 -4.56 -5.09 6.94
CA MET A 21 -3.23 -5.01 7.54
C MET A 21 -2.94 -3.60 8.06
N TYR A 22 -3.16 -2.57 7.23
CA TYR A 22 -2.96 -1.18 7.61
C TYR A 22 -3.77 -0.78 8.84
N SER A 23 -5.06 -1.12 8.88
CA SER A 23 -5.95 -0.74 9.98
C SER A 23 -5.59 -1.37 11.32
N LEU A 24 -4.89 -2.51 11.32
CA LEU A 24 -4.37 -3.13 12.55
C LEU A 24 -3.01 -2.56 12.96
N VAL A 25 -2.11 -2.35 11.98
CA VAL A 25 -0.74 -1.90 12.25
C VAL A 25 -0.67 -0.40 12.55
N LYS A 26 -1.54 0.43 11.94
CA LYS A 26 -1.51 1.89 12.12
C LYS A 26 -1.75 2.36 13.57
N PRO A 27 -2.77 1.87 14.29
CA PRO A 27 -2.91 2.19 15.72
C PRO A 27 -1.76 1.64 16.56
N TYR A 28 -1.33 0.40 16.28
CA TYR A 28 -0.24 -0.25 16.99
C TYR A 28 1.08 0.51 16.89
N GLY A 29 1.38 1.14 15.74
CA GLY A 29 2.58 1.95 15.51
C GLY A 29 2.64 3.27 16.30
N ARG A 30 1.57 3.66 16.99
CA ARG A 30 1.57 4.90 17.80
C ARG A 30 2.38 4.73 19.08
N SER A 31 3.16 5.71 19.44
CA SER A 31 4.05 5.70 20.61
C SER A 31 3.31 5.58 21.96
N ASP A 32 2.02 5.92 22.00
CA ASP A 32 1.16 5.86 23.17
C ASP A 32 0.34 4.54 23.25
N PHE A 33 0.23 3.78 22.16
CA PHE A 33 -0.64 2.61 22.06
C PHE A 33 -0.41 1.56 23.18
N LEU A 34 0.85 1.21 23.45
CA LEU A 34 1.19 0.21 24.48
C LEU A 34 0.96 0.70 25.92
N LYS A 35 0.76 2.01 26.10
CA LYS A 35 0.44 2.62 27.40
C LYS A 35 -1.07 2.68 27.65
N CYS A 36 -1.86 2.44 26.61
CA CYS A 36 -3.32 2.44 26.70
C CYS A 36 -3.86 1.19 27.38
N THR A 37 -5.01 1.33 28.00
CA THR A 37 -5.77 0.16 28.51
C THR A 37 -6.25 -0.71 27.36
N GLN A 38 -6.59 -1.95 27.62
CA GLN A 38 -7.13 -2.87 26.61
C GLN A 38 -8.35 -2.29 25.89
N MET A 39 -9.26 -1.64 26.61
CA MET A 39 -10.44 -0.99 26.03
C MET A 39 -10.04 0.15 25.09
N GLN A 40 -9.06 0.99 25.47
CA GLN A 40 -8.56 2.06 24.58
C GLN A 40 -7.86 1.51 23.34
N GLN A 41 -7.10 0.41 23.47
CA GLN A 41 -6.49 -0.27 22.34
C GLN A 41 -7.55 -0.82 21.37
N GLU A 42 -8.61 -1.42 21.91
CA GLU A 42 -9.77 -1.87 21.13
C GLU A 42 -10.41 -0.70 20.37
N ASP A 43 -10.75 0.39 21.08
CA ASP A 43 -11.37 1.58 20.48
C ASP A 43 -10.51 2.16 19.36
N MET A 44 -9.19 2.23 19.54
CA MET A 44 -8.26 2.71 18.54
C MET A 44 -8.23 1.82 17.28
N ILE A 45 -8.23 0.51 17.45
CA ILE A 45 -8.20 -0.45 16.33
C ILE A 45 -9.55 -0.46 15.62
N VAL A 46 -10.66 -0.58 16.37
CA VAL A 46 -12.01 -0.59 15.80
C VAL A 46 -12.30 0.75 15.09
N GLY A 47 -11.96 1.87 15.72
CA GLY A 47 -12.09 3.19 15.12
C GLY A 47 -11.33 3.31 13.80
N LYS A 48 -10.06 2.84 13.75
CA LYS A 48 -9.27 2.83 12.52
C LYS A 48 -9.89 1.93 11.45
N MET A 49 -10.35 0.73 11.81
CA MET A 49 -11.04 -0.16 10.86
C MET A 49 -12.30 0.49 10.29
N VAL A 50 -13.11 1.11 11.13
CA VAL A 50 -14.32 1.82 10.69
C VAL A 50 -13.98 3.01 9.78
N GLY A 51 -12.95 3.78 10.10
CA GLY A 51 -12.49 4.90 9.27
C GLY A 51 -11.94 4.47 7.91
N VAL A 52 -11.19 3.37 7.87
CA VAL A 52 -10.56 2.82 6.64
C VAL A 52 -11.57 2.14 5.74
N PHE A 53 -12.50 1.34 6.29
CA PHE A 53 -13.45 0.55 5.50
C PHE A 53 -14.80 1.25 5.30
N ARG A 54 -15.14 2.22 6.14
CA ARG A 54 -16.39 2.99 6.12
C ARG A 54 -17.64 2.11 5.97
N PRO A 55 -17.82 1.12 6.85
CA PRO A 55 -19.00 0.28 6.82
C PRO A 55 -20.25 1.13 7.05
N ASP A 56 -21.35 0.74 6.42
CA ASP A 56 -22.65 1.37 6.59
C ASP A 56 -23.04 1.48 8.08
N GLU A 57 -23.60 2.62 8.48
CA GLU A 57 -23.91 2.98 9.86
C GLU A 57 -22.70 2.93 10.82
N LYS A 58 -21.47 2.92 10.27
CA LYS A 58 -20.21 2.76 11.02
C LYS A 58 -20.14 1.47 11.86
N LYS A 59 -20.91 0.44 11.48
CA LYS A 59 -21.00 -0.83 12.22
C LYS A 59 -19.95 -1.84 11.73
N ILE A 60 -18.99 -2.20 12.58
CA ILE A 60 -17.91 -3.14 12.22
C ILE A 60 -18.42 -4.50 11.72
N GLY A 61 -19.53 -4.98 12.25
CA GLY A 61 -20.17 -6.24 11.84
C GLY A 61 -20.60 -6.26 10.36
N ARG A 62 -20.76 -5.08 9.72
CA ARG A 62 -21.04 -4.98 8.27
C ARG A 62 -19.88 -5.47 7.40
N MET A 63 -18.67 -5.49 7.94
CA MET A 63 -17.48 -6.01 7.26
C MET A 63 -17.40 -7.54 7.24
N SER A 64 -18.24 -8.24 8.04
CA SER A 64 -18.31 -9.70 8.00
C SER A 64 -19.06 -10.20 6.76
N SER A 65 -18.61 -11.34 6.22
CA SER A 65 -19.27 -11.98 5.08
C SER A 65 -20.74 -12.34 5.43
N ARG A 66 -21.65 -12.04 4.48
CA ARG A 66 -23.07 -12.35 4.59
C ARG A 66 -23.51 -13.47 3.66
N ARG A 67 -22.58 -14.14 2.99
CA ARG A 67 -22.90 -15.28 2.13
C ARG A 67 -23.55 -16.40 2.97
N ARG A 68 -24.57 -17.04 2.40
CA ARG A 68 -25.24 -18.19 3.04
C ARG A 68 -24.21 -19.31 3.27
N GLY A 69 -24.10 -19.78 4.52
CA GLY A 69 -23.12 -20.79 4.90
C GLY A 69 -21.70 -20.26 5.24
N ALA A 70 -21.44 -18.95 5.09
CA ALA A 70 -20.18 -18.35 5.53
C ALA A 70 -20.08 -18.27 7.05
N PRO A 71 -18.86 -18.27 7.63
CA PRO A 71 -18.66 -18.00 9.05
C PRO A 71 -19.28 -16.65 9.42
N LYS A 72 -19.99 -16.62 10.55
CA LYS A 72 -20.61 -15.38 11.06
C LYS A 72 -19.60 -14.48 11.79
N ASN A 73 -18.38 -14.96 11.98
CA ASN A 73 -17.31 -14.25 12.66
C ASN A 73 -16.17 -13.99 11.70
N THR A 74 -15.71 -12.76 11.70
CA THR A 74 -14.48 -12.34 11.02
C THR A 74 -13.33 -12.42 12.01
N LYS A 75 -12.20 -12.93 11.57
CA LYS A 75 -10.96 -12.97 12.34
C LYS A 75 -9.82 -12.46 11.49
N MET A 76 -9.05 -11.52 12.03
CA MET A 76 -7.87 -10.95 11.42
C MET A 76 -6.70 -11.10 12.37
N LYS A 77 -5.52 -11.45 11.85
CA LYS A 77 -4.32 -11.62 12.63
C LYS A 77 -3.12 -11.10 11.86
N VAL A 78 -2.34 -10.23 12.49
CA VAL A 78 -1.05 -9.77 12.00
C VAL A 78 0.02 -10.25 12.97
N CYS A 79 1.09 -10.82 12.41
CA CYS A 79 2.28 -11.22 13.16
C CYS A 79 3.48 -10.50 12.56
N THR A 80 4.33 -9.89 13.38
CA THR A 80 5.60 -9.33 12.95
C THR A 80 6.74 -10.34 13.07
N ALA A 81 7.83 -10.11 12.37
CA ALA A 81 9.02 -10.96 12.46
C ALA A 81 9.63 -10.96 13.88
N GLU A 82 9.45 -9.89 14.62
CA GLU A 82 9.91 -9.72 16.01
C GLU A 82 9.03 -10.44 17.03
N GLY A 83 7.87 -10.97 16.60
CA GLY A 83 6.97 -11.78 17.42
C GLY A 83 5.79 -11.02 18.01
N ASP A 84 5.50 -9.78 17.55
CA ASP A 84 4.25 -9.12 17.90
C ASP A 84 3.07 -9.83 17.26
N ILE A 85 1.95 -9.84 17.97
CA ILE A 85 0.70 -10.39 17.45
C ILE A 85 -0.42 -9.40 17.74
N ILE A 86 -1.14 -9.02 16.69
CA ILE A 86 -2.38 -8.24 16.79
C ILE A 86 -3.48 -9.11 16.20
N GLU A 87 -4.47 -9.45 17.02
CA GLU A 87 -5.58 -10.28 16.61
C GLU A 87 -6.90 -9.55 16.91
N VAL A 88 -7.79 -9.54 15.95
CA VAL A 88 -9.12 -8.92 16.06
C VAL A 88 -10.17 -9.92 15.57
N SER A 89 -11.23 -10.08 16.35
CA SER A 89 -12.38 -10.87 15.93
C SER A 89 -13.70 -10.20 16.27
N PHE A 90 -14.67 -10.32 15.36
CA PHE A 90 -16.00 -9.77 15.53
C PHE A 90 -17.06 -10.54 14.73
N GLY A 91 -18.27 -10.58 15.25
CA GLY A 91 -19.41 -11.18 14.57
C GLY A 91 -20.17 -10.18 13.71
N SER A 92 -20.98 -10.70 12.76
CA SER A 92 -21.77 -9.89 11.82
C SER A 92 -22.84 -8.99 12.46
N ARG A 93 -23.13 -9.18 13.75
CA ARG A 93 -24.11 -8.40 14.52
C ARG A 93 -23.45 -7.34 15.42
N ARG A 94 -22.11 -7.30 15.48
CA ARG A 94 -21.38 -6.32 16.31
C ARG A 94 -21.53 -4.92 15.74
N GLU A 95 -21.74 -3.95 16.62
CA GLU A 95 -21.85 -2.54 16.23
C GLU A 95 -20.49 -1.85 16.31
N ASN A 96 -19.98 -1.60 17.50
CA ASN A 96 -18.79 -0.76 17.73
C ASN A 96 -17.69 -1.48 18.53
N HIS A 97 -17.77 -2.79 18.71
CA HIS A 97 -16.85 -3.57 19.53
C HIS A 97 -16.32 -4.78 18.76
N ALA A 98 -15.06 -5.12 19.03
CA ALA A 98 -14.41 -6.34 18.56
C ALA A 98 -13.61 -6.95 19.71
N ASP A 99 -13.41 -8.25 19.69
CA ASP A 99 -12.47 -8.88 20.61
C ASP A 99 -11.05 -8.63 20.09
N VAL A 100 -10.28 -7.81 20.79
CA VAL A 100 -8.90 -7.43 20.42
C VAL A 100 -7.91 -8.05 21.40
N SER A 101 -6.88 -8.68 20.86
CA SER A 101 -5.75 -9.21 21.62
C SER A 101 -4.44 -8.71 21.01
N VAL A 102 -3.60 -8.11 21.84
CA VAL A 102 -2.30 -7.60 21.42
C VAL A 102 -1.22 -8.25 22.29
N ARG A 103 -0.24 -8.88 21.64
CA ARG A 103 0.99 -9.36 22.27
C ARG A 103 2.15 -8.56 21.71
N HIS A 104 2.86 -7.85 22.57
CA HIS A 104 4.04 -7.09 22.21
C HIS A 104 5.31 -7.85 22.55
N SER A 105 6.28 -7.82 21.64
CA SER A 105 7.62 -8.36 21.85
C SER A 105 8.57 -7.23 22.26
N GLU A 106 9.38 -7.44 23.29
CA GLU A 106 10.40 -6.45 23.73
C GLU A 106 11.42 -6.11 22.63
N LYS A 107 11.55 -6.96 21.62
CA LYS A 107 12.44 -6.75 20.47
C LYS A 107 11.81 -5.90 19.37
N SER A 108 10.51 -5.69 19.44
CA SER A 108 9.77 -4.97 18.41
C SER A 108 10.08 -3.48 18.44
N LYS A 109 10.23 -2.92 17.26
CA LYS A 109 10.23 -1.49 17.04
C LYS A 109 8.91 -1.10 16.44
N LEU A 110 8.14 -0.31 17.18
CA LEU A 110 6.91 0.27 16.67
C LEU A 110 7.22 1.06 15.39
N CYS A 111 6.49 0.79 14.31
CA CYS A 111 6.59 1.53 13.06
C CYS A 111 5.29 2.30 12.80
N ASP A 112 5.41 3.48 12.20
CA ASP A 112 4.24 4.20 11.69
C ASP A 112 4.07 3.84 10.21
N PRO A 113 3.08 2.99 9.86
CA PRO A 113 2.88 2.56 8.49
C PRO A 113 2.32 3.69 7.63
N VAL A 114 2.73 3.68 6.36
CA VAL A 114 2.24 4.61 5.33
C VAL A 114 1.33 3.84 4.37
N TYR A 115 0.17 4.38 4.05
CA TYR A 115 -0.72 3.87 3.02
C TYR A 115 -0.81 4.85 1.86
N LEU A 116 -0.50 4.39 0.66
CA LEU A 116 -0.67 5.14 -0.58
C LEU A 116 -1.87 4.55 -1.33
N PRO A 117 -2.99 5.26 -1.40
CA PRO A 117 -4.17 4.83 -2.13
C PRO A 117 -3.95 4.97 -3.66
N PRO A 118 -4.81 4.36 -4.50
CA PRO A 118 -4.71 4.47 -5.96
C PRO A 118 -4.77 5.92 -6.45
N LYS A 119 -5.62 6.74 -5.82
CA LYS A 119 -5.72 8.18 -6.11
C LYS A 119 -4.65 8.96 -5.37
N GLU A 120 -3.90 9.78 -6.10
CA GLU A 120 -2.90 10.67 -5.50
C GLU A 120 -3.54 11.79 -4.66
N MET A 121 -2.81 12.32 -3.70
CA MET A 121 -3.27 13.37 -2.79
C MET A 121 -2.34 14.57 -2.72
N ILE A 122 -1.15 14.51 -3.31
CA ILE A 122 -0.17 15.59 -3.21
C ILE A 122 -0.65 16.89 -3.89
N SER A 123 -1.52 16.77 -4.90
CA SER A 123 -2.13 17.92 -5.57
C SER A 123 -3.37 18.48 -4.85
N ALA A 124 -3.88 17.78 -3.84
CA ALA A 124 -5.14 18.09 -3.17
C ALA A 124 -4.99 18.23 -1.63
N THR A 125 -3.78 18.51 -1.14
CA THR A 125 -3.51 18.62 0.31
C THR A 125 -4.10 19.87 0.94
N GLU A 126 -4.20 20.98 0.17
CA GLU A 126 -4.69 22.26 0.65
C GLU A 126 -6.14 22.13 1.15
N HIS A 127 -6.36 22.51 2.40
CA HIS A 127 -7.66 22.44 3.09
C HIS A 127 -8.30 21.05 3.26
N PHE A 128 -7.67 19.96 2.76
CA PHE A 128 -8.26 18.63 2.84
C PHE A 128 -8.56 18.22 4.30
N GLN A 129 -7.65 18.50 5.22
CA GLN A 129 -7.84 18.14 6.63
C GLN A 129 -9.03 18.87 7.25
N SER A 130 -9.17 20.18 7.03
CA SER A 130 -10.32 20.94 7.52
C SER A 130 -11.64 20.43 6.94
N LEU A 131 -11.65 20.12 5.63
CA LEU A 131 -12.83 19.55 4.97
C LEU A 131 -13.16 18.16 5.53
N TYR A 132 -12.16 17.33 5.77
CA TYR A 132 -12.35 15.98 6.28
C TYR A 132 -12.87 15.99 7.73
N GLU A 133 -12.28 16.81 8.60
CA GLU A 133 -12.60 16.86 10.04
C GLU A 133 -13.88 17.66 10.33
N GLU A 134 -14.08 18.80 9.67
CA GLU A 134 -15.22 19.69 9.94
C GLU A 134 -16.47 19.34 9.12
N TYR A 135 -16.30 18.99 7.85
CA TYR A 135 -17.41 18.71 6.94
C TYR A 135 -17.66 17.23 6.70
N HIS A 136 -16.83 16.34 7.30
CA HIS A 136 -17.00 14.89 7.21
C HIS A 136 -17.15 14.39 5.77
N ILE A 137 -16.33 14.93 4.86
CA ILE A 137 -16.35 14.53 3.45
C ILE A 137 -16.18 13.04 3.27
N ASP A 138 -16.74 12.50 2.19
CA ASP A 138 -16.86 11.06 1.95
C ASP A 138 -15.56 10.43 1.43
N PHE A 139 -14.49 10.51 2.23
CA PHE A 139 -13.20 9.86 1.98
C PHE A 139 -12.86 8.84 3.06
N GLU A 140 -12.17 7.78 2.69
CA GLU A 140 -11.61 6.81 3.62
C GLU A 140 -10.46 7.43 4.44
N GLU A 141 -10.32 7.00 5.70
CA GLU A 141 -9.40 7.66 6.64
C GLU A 141 -7.93 7.62 6.20
N MET A 142 -7.51 6.64 5.38
CA MET A 142 -6.14 6.60 4.88
C MET A 142 -5.78 7.82 4.02
N TYR A 143 -6.73 8.48 3.36
CA TYR A 143 -6.50 9.74 2.65
C TYR A 143 -6.18 10.88 3.61
N SER A 144 -6.88 10.96 4.75
CA SER A 144 -6.58 11.91 5.82
C SER A 144 -5.22 11.60 6.47
N ASP A 145 -4.92 10.33 6.72
CA ASP A 145 -3.60 9.94 7.24
C ASP A 145 -2.47 10.37 6.30
N LEU A 146 -2.63 10.14 5.00
CA LEU A 146 -1.63 10.53 4.00
C LEU A 146 -1.44 12.05 3.94
N THR A 147 -2.53 12.81 3.91
CA THR A 147 -2.42 14.28 3.86
C THR A 147 -1.80 14.85 5.13
N LYS A 148 -2.04 14.26 6.31
CA LYS A 148 -1.31 14.62 7.56
C LYS A 148 0.20 14.36 7.45
N LEU A 149 0.61 13.31 6.74
CA LEU A 149 2.02 13.05 6.50
C LEU A 149 2.64 14.04 5.50
N LEU A 150 1.87 14.46 4.50
CA LEU A 150 2.28 15.47 3.51
C LEU A 150 2.29 16.91 4.09
N ASP A 151 1.62 17.16 5.19
CA ASP A 151 1.67 18.47 5.89
C ASP A 151 2.86 18.58 6.88
N LYS A 152 3.61 17.48 7.11
CA LYS A 152 4.80 17.50 7.97
C LYS A 152 5.92 18.29 7.30
N PRO A 153 6.69 19.11 8.03
CA PRO A 153 7.85 19.79 7.48
C PRO A 153 8.95 18.80 7.10
N LEU A 154 9.83 19.24 6.18
CA LEU A 154 11.00 18.47 5.81
C LEU A 154 11.89 18.19 7.03
N LYS A 155 12.49 17.00 7.09
CA LYS A 155 13.43 16.62 8.15
C LYS A 155 14.65 17.54 8.14
N LYS A 156 15.04 18.03 9.30
CA LYS A 156 16.27 18.78 9.46
C LYS A 156 17.48 17.82 9.52
N GLY A 157 18.54 18.16 8.81
CA GLY A 157 19.80 17.40 8.80
C GLY A 157 20.05 16.69 7.47
N ALA A 158 21.23 16.04 7.36
CA ALA A 158 21.62 15.31 6.17
C ALA A 158 20.86 13.98 6.08
N TYR A 159 20.53 13.57 4.86
CA TYR A 159 20.02 12.23 4.56
C TYR A 159 21.16 11.20 4.64
N THR A 160 20.84 9.95 4.97
CA THR A 160 21.83 8.86 4.89
C THR A 160 22.19 8.57 3.42
N SER A 161 23.30 7.84 3.19
CA SER A 161 23.69 7.43 1.85
C SER A 161 22.58 6.66 1.12
N GLU A 162 21.91 5.76 1.84
CA GLU A 162 20.81 4.98 1.31
C GLU A 162 19.59 5.86 0.95
N GLN A 163 19.26 6.84 1.80
CA GLN A 163 18.19 7.78 1.52
C GLN A 163 18.50 8.65 0.28
N ASN A 164 19.75 9.11 0.16
CA ASN A 164 20.19 9.89 -1.01
C ASN A 164 20.13 9.04 -2.30
N GLU A 165 20.53 7.76 -2.26
CA GLU A 165 20.42 6.86 -3.40
C GLU A 165 18.96 6.70 -3.84
N VAL A 166 18.04 6.50 -2.87
CA VAL A 166 16.61 6.38 -3.15
C VAL A 166 16.06 7.68 -3.75
N LEU A 167 16.34 8.83 -3.11
CA LEU A 167 15.87 10.14 -3.58
C LEU A 167 16.37 10.45 -4.99
N SER A 168 17.65 10.18 -5.28
CA SER A 168 18.22 10.38 -6.63
C SER A 168 17.43 9.58 -7.68
N LYS A 169 17.15 8.30 -7.46
CA LYS A 169 16.38 7.47 -8.39
C LYS A 169 14.97 8.00 -8.66
N PHE A 170 14.32 8.51 -7.63
CA PHE A 170 13.00 9.12 -7.80
C PHE A 170 13.09 10.47 -8.51
N GLU A 171 14.03 11.34 -8.13
CA GLU A 171 14.24 12.65 -8.75
C GLU A 171 14.61 12.51 -10.23
N ASP A 172 15.47 11.54 -10.58
CA ASP A 172 15.82 11.20 -11.96
C ASP A 172 14.58 10.75 -12.76
N SER A 173 13.71 9.97 -12.14
CA SER A 173 12.48 9.48 -12.77
C SER A 173 11.47 10.60 -13.05
N ILE A 174 11.36 11.59 -12.16
CA ILE A 174 10.47 12.76 -12.33
C ILE A 174 11.16 13.94 -13.03
N LYS A 175 12.46 13.82 -13.30
CA LYS A 175 13.31 14.85 -13.93
C LYS A 175 13.27 16.21 -13.22
N GLY A 176 13.15 16.19 -11.90
CA GLY A 176 13.03 17.42 -11.14
C GLY A 176 13.01 17.21 -9.63
N LYS A 177 12.85 18.31 -8.91
CA LYS A 177 12.81 18.35 -7.44
C LYS A 177 11.46 18.81 -6.92
N ILE A 178 11.00 18.16 -5.85
CA ILE A 178 9.75 18.52 -5.19
C ILE A 178 10.03 19.62 -4.18
N VAL A 179 9.22 20.68 -4.24
CA VAL A 179 9.28 21.81 -3.32
C VAL A 179 7.90 22.06 -2.75
N GLN A 180 7.79 22.25 -1.44
CA GLN A 180 6.58 22.73 -0.80
C GLN A 180 6.73 24.23 -0.48
N LYS A 181 5.75 25.03 -0.90
CA LYS A 181 5.66 26.45 -0.61
C LYS A 181 4.20 26.80 -0.29
N ASP A 182 3.97 27.45 0.84
CA ASP A 182 2.63 27.88 1.27
C ASP A 182 1.59 26.73 1.26
N LYS A 183 2.00 25.54 1.74
CA LYS A 183 1.22 24.28 1.76
C LYS A 183 0.89 23.69 0.38
N LYS A 184 1.36 24.29 -0.71
CA LYS A 184 1.24 23.76 -2.08
C LYS A 184 2.52 23.08 -2.51
N PHE A 185 2.37 22.09 -3.35
CA PHE A 185 3.50 21.35 -3.91
C PHE A 185 3.78 21.79 -5.34
N TYR A 186 5.07 21.88 -5.65
CA TYR A 186 5.60 22.25 -6.96
C TYR A 186 6.65 21.25 -7.41
N LEU A 187 6.70 20.99 -8.71
CA LEU A 187 7.79 20.28 -9.37
C LEU A 187 8.70 21.30 -10.06
N ASN A 188 9.93 21.40 -9.59
CA ASN A 188 10.95 22.23 -10.21
C ASN A 188 11.77 21.39 -11.18
N VAL A 189 11.62 21.65 -12.48
CA VAL A 189 12.36 20.99 -13.56
C VAL A 189 13.47 21.91 -14.03
N GLU A 190 14.71 21.39 -14.09
CA GLU A 190 15.86 22.17 -14.50
C GLU A 190 15.71 22.62 -15.95
N GLY A 191 15.88 23.93 -16.21
CA GLY A 191 15.71 24.51 -17.53
C GLY A 191 14.28 24.77 -17.99
N GLU A 192 13.26 24.21 -17.31
CA GLU A 192 11.85 24.39 -17.68
C GLU A 192 11.06 25.24 -16.69
N GLY A 193 11.50 25.30 -15.43
CA GLY A 193 10.88 26.12 -14.39
C GLY A 193 10.10 25.33 -13.33
N SER A 194 9.15 25.99 -12.68
CA SER A 194 8.37 25.47 -11.57
C SER A 194 6.92 25.23 -12.00
N PHE A 195 6.44 24.01 -11.84
CA PHE A 195 5.07 23.61 -12.18
C PHE A 195 4.27 23.33 -10.92
N GLU A 196 3.06 23.86 -10.84
CA GLU A 196 2.12 23.47 -9.77
C GLU A 196 1.79 21.99 -9.87
N MET A 197 1.73 21.28 -8.75
CA MET A 197 1.51 19.84 -8.75
C MET A 197 0.19 19.43 -9.42
N GLY A 198 -0.81 20.29 -9.41
CA GLY A 198 -2.08 20.07 -10.13
C GLY A 198 -1.93 19.91 -11.65
N LEU A 199 -0.89 20.50 -12.25
CA LEU A 199 -0.61 20.45 -13.69
C LEU A 199 0.34 19.31 -14.09
N VAL A 200 0.88 18.58 -13.11
CA VAL A 200 1.83 17.49 -13.33
C VAL A 200 1.07 16.18 -13.61
N SER A 201 1.64 15.28 -14.38
CA SER A 201 1.03 13.98 -14.67
C SER A 201 0.85 13.11 -13.41
N GLU A 202 -0.17 12.23 -13.41
CA GLU A 202 -0.49 11.36 -12.28
C GLU A 202 0.70 10.52 -11.81
N GLY A 203 1.47 9.95 -12.72
CA GLY A 203 2.64 9.15 -12.39
C GLY A 203 3.69 9.96 -11.62
N TYR A 204 3.95 11.19 -12.06
CA TYR A 204 4.90 12.06 -11.36
C TYR A 204 4.37 12.53 -10.01
N LYS A 205 3.08 12.77 -9.85
CA LYS A 205 2.45 13.09 -8.55
C LYS A 205 2.64 11.96 -7.54
N LYS A 206 2.44 10.70 -7.97
CA LYS A 206 2.63 9.53 -7.11
C LYS A 206 4.10 9.39 -6.68
N LEU A 207 5.05 9.53 -7.61
CA LEU A 207 6.47 9.54 -7.28
C LEU A 207 6.83 10.70 -6.35
N ALA A 208 6.34 11.90 -6.64
CA ALA A 208 6.52 13.08 -5.82
C ALA A 208 6.05 12.88 -4.37
N THR A 209 4.93 12.17 -4.20
CA THR A 209 4.41 11.80 -2.87
C THR A 209 5.44 10.97 -2.10
N VAL A 210 6.03 9.93 -2.73
CA VAL A 210 7.04 9.08 -2.09
C VAL A 210 8.30 9.88 -1.75
N VAL A 211 8.78 10.72 -2.69
CA VAL A 211 9.94 11.62 -2.47
C VAL A 211 9.71 12.48 -1.22
N TYR A 212 8.56 13.14 -1.14
CA TYR A 212 8.26 14.02 0.00
C TYR A 212 8.16 13.25 1.31
N LEU A 213 7.56 12.06 1.31
CA LEU A 213 7.48 11.21 2.51
C LEU A 213 8.87 10.77 3.01
N ILE A 214 9.83 10.54 2.11
CA ILE A 214 11.23 10.28 2.48
C ILE A 214 11.88 11.55 3.03
N GLN A 215 11.69 12.68 2.36
CA GLN A 215 12.29 13.97 2.76
C GLN A 215 11.74 14.49 4.10
N SER A 216 10.47 14.26 4.39
CA SER A 216 9.86 14.58 5.70
C SER A 216 10.25 13.59 6.81
N GLY A 217 10.90 12.46 6.46
CA GLY A 217 11.22 11.39 7.39
C GLY A 217 10.02 10.51 7.78
N SER A 218 8.88 10.67 7.10
CA SER A 218 7.68 9.85 7.33
C SER A 218 7.83 8.43 6.75
N LEU A 219 8.73 8.25 5.78
CA LEU A 219 9.05 6.98 5.17
C LEU A 219 10.57 6.74 5.24
N GLY A 220 11.00 5.67 5.90
CA GLY A 220 12.40 5.34 6.08
C GLY A 220 12.62 3.98 6.72
N LYS A 221 13.84 3.68 7.14
CA LYS A 221 14.22 2.39 7.74
C LYS A 221 13.30 1.98 8.89
N GLY A 222 12.73 0.79 8.78
CA GLY A 222 11.79 0.23 9.76
C GLY A 222 10.33 0.64 9.51
N SER A 223 10.03 1.48 8.50
CA SER A 223 8.67 1.77 8.09
C SER A 223 8.07 0.63 7.28
N VAL A 224 6.74 0.56 7.26
CA VAL A 224 5.96 -0.30 6.37
C VAL A 224 5.20 0.59 5.38
N LEU A 225 5.37 0.32 4.09
CA LEU A 225 4.65 0.98 3.01
C LEU A 225 3.60 0.04 2.43
N PHE A 226 2.34 0.43 2.46
CA PHE A 226 1.24 -0.19 1.73
C PHE A 226 0.92 0.69 0.53
N TRP A 227 1.06 0.16 -0.69
CA TRP A 227 0.74 0.91 -1.91
C TRP A 227 -0.25 0.13 -2.76
N ASP A 228 -1.44 0.68 -2.89
CA ASP A 228 -2.54 0.08 -3.62
C ASP A 228 -2.50 0.55 -5.07
N GLU A 229 -2.28 -0.37 -5.99
CA GLU A 229 -2.24 -0.15 -7.44
C GLU A 229 -1.39 1.07 -7.86
N PRO A 230 -0.04 1.02 -7.64
CA PRO A 230 0.84 2.13 -7.99
C PRO A 230 0.74 2.54 -9.46
N GLU A 231 0.48 1.59 -10.35
CA GLU A 231 0.40 1.76 -11.80
C GLU A 231 -0.86 2.49 -12.30
N THR A 232 -1.90 2.59 -11.49
CA THR A 232 -3.18 3.19 -11.89
C THR A 232 -2.98 4.61 -12.47
N ASN A 233 -3.52 4.87 -13.67
CA ASN A 233 -3.39 6.11 -14.41
C ASN A 233 -1.94 6.48 -14.81
N MET A 234 -1.06 5.49 -14.93
CA MET A 234 0.31 5.71 -15.37
C MET A 234 0.58 5.19 -16.78
N ASN A 235 1.53 5.82 -17.46
CA ASN A 235 2.11 5.23 -18.65
C ASN A 235 2.95 4.00 -18.28
N PRO A 236 2.86 2.86 -19.00
CA PRO A 236 3.65 1.66 -18.72
C PRO A 236 5.16 1.91 -18.62
N LYS A 237 5.69 2.93 -19.32
CA LYS A 237 7.11 3.32 -19.20
C LYS A 237 7.51 3.83 -17.80
N MET A 238 6.54 4.21 -16.97
CA MET A 238 6.80 4.66 -15.60
C MET A 238 6.82 3.53 -14.58
N VAL A 239 6.36 2.33 -14.96
CA VAL A 239 6.25 1.19 -14.06
C VAL A 239 7.62 0.70 -13.60
N GLU A 240 8.55 0.51 -14.55
CA GLU A 240 9.91 0.06 -14.24
C GLU A 240 10.66 1.04 -13.30
N PRO A 241 10.69 2.36 -13.55
CA PRO A 241 11.23 3.33 -12.59
C PRO A 241 10.63 3.22 -11.18
N ILE A 242 9.32 3.00 -11.07
CA ILE A 242 8.65 2.83 -9.77
C ILE A 242 9.11 1.55 -9.07
N ALA A 243 9.14 0.43 -9.78
CA ALA A 243 9.60 -0.84 -9.24
C ALA A 243 11.05 -0.73 -8.74
N GLN A 244 11.94 -0.10 -9.51
CA GLN A 244 13.33 0.15 -9.12
C GLN A 244 13.44 1.04 -7.87
N ALA A 245 12.62 2.07 -7.79
CA ALA A 245 12.57 2.97 -6.65
C ALA A 245 12.04 2.25 -5.39
N LEU A 246 11.02 1.40 -5.51
CA LEU A 246 10.54 0.55 -4.41
C LEU A 246 11.60 -0.47 -3.99
N GLY A 247 12.35 -1.03 -4.94
CA GLY A 247 13.51 -1.88 -4.66
C GLY A 247 14.59 -1.14 -3.84
N ALA A 248 14.86 0.12 -4.16
CA ALA A 248 15.79 0.95 -3.39
C ALA A 248 15.28 1.25 -1.98
N LEU A 249 13.98 1.55 -1.82
CA LEU A 249 13.34 1.69 -0.51
C LEU A 249 13.44 0.42 0.33
N ALA A 250 13.20 -0.74 -0.29
CA ALA A 250 13.31 -2.04 0.38
C ALA A 250 14.75 -2.31 0.86
N ARG A 251 15.76 -1.96 0.04
CA ARG A 251 17.19 -2.03 0.43
C ARG A 251 17.51 -1.06 1.58
N ALA A 252 16.86 0.09 1.64
CA ALA A 252 17.00 1.05 2.74
C ALA A 252 16.26 0.61 4.02
N GLY A 253 15.61 -0.56 4.02
CA GLY A 253 14.97 -1.17 5.19
C GLY A 253 13.50 -0.80 5.38
N VAL A 254 12.81 -0.38 4.32
CA VAL A 254 11.35 -0.25 4.28
C VAL A 254 10.74 -1.59 3.87
N GLN A 255 9.75 -2.09 4.59
CA GLN A 255 8.95 -3.22 4.15
C GLN A 255 7.83 -2.73 3.23
N VAL A 256 7.70 -3.32 2.05
CA VAL A 256 6.76 -2.87 1.01
C VAL A 256 5.70 -3.92 0.75
N PHE A 257 4.44 -3.51 0.73
CA PHE A 257 3.30 -4.29 0.26
C PHE A 257 2.66 -3.53 -0.91
N VAL A 258 2.57 -4.18 -2.06
CA VAL A 258 2.01 -3.62 -3.30
C VAL A 258 0.89 -4.53 -3.78
N THR A 259 -0.27 -3.95 -4.10
CA THR A 259 -1.28 -4.67 -4.90
C THR A 259 -1.13 -4.28 -6.36
N THR A 260 -1.36 -5.20 -7.27
CA THR A 260 -1.39 -4.91 -8.69
C THR A 260 -2.29 -5.88 -9.45
N HIS A 261 -2.82 -5.43 -10.58
CA HIS A 261 -3.46 -6.24 -11.60
C HIS A 261 -2.81 -5.98 -12.99
N ASP A 262 -1.65 -5.30 -12.99
CA ASP A 262 -0.93 -4.92 -14.19
C ASP A 262 0.24 -5.87 -14.50
N TYR A 263 0.32 -6.31 -15.74
CA TYR A 263 1.35 -7.21 -16.23
C TYR A 263 2.77 -6.62 -16.07
N PHE A 264 2.95 -5.34 -16.43
CA PHE A 264 4.28 -4.71 -16.39
C PHE A 264 4.78 -4.55 -14.96
N THR A 265 3.90 -4.17 -14.04
CA THR A 265 4.22 -4.06 -12.61
C THR A 265 4.64 -5.42 -12.05
N MET A 266 3.85 -6.45 -12.31
CA MET A 266 4.13 -7.82 -11.89
C MET A 266 5.48 -8.31 -12.44
N GLN A 267 5.73 -8.14 -13.74
CA GLN A 267 6.98 -8.57 -14.38
C GLN A 267 8.19 -7.77 -13.91
N SER A 268 8.06 -6.47 -13.65
CA SER A 268 9.16 -5.66 -13.13
C SER A 268 9.65 -6.18 -11.77
N PHE A 269 8.75 -6.57 -10.88
CA PHE A 269 9.12 -7.20 -9.61
C PHE A 269 9.68 -8.62 -9.79
N ASN A 270 9.16 -9.40 -10.75
CA ASN A 270 9.69 -10.73 -11.05
C ASN A 270 11.13 -10.67 -11.59
N LEU A 271 11.41 -9.73 -12.49
CA LEU A 271 12.78 -9.50 -12.97
C LEU A 271 13.71 -9.06 -11.83
N MET A 272 13.23 -8.24 -10.91
CA MET A 272 14.00 -7.81 -9.74
C MET A 272 14.30 -8.98 -8.78
N ALA A 273 13.34 -9.90 -8.59
CA ALA A 273 13.54 -11.11 -7.79
C ALA A 273 14.56 -12.05 -8.43
N LYS A 274 14.42 -12.28 -9.73
CA LYS A 274 15.17 -13.27 -10.48
C LYS A 274 16.59 -12.82 -10.85
N TYR A 275 16.75 -11.52 -11.11
CA TYR A 275 18.01 -10.92 -11.57
C TYR A 275 18.36 -9.70 -10.70
N PRO A 276 18.70 -9.88 -9.41
CA PRO A 276 18.94 -8.80 -8.50
C PRO A 276 20.14 -7.94 -8.92
N GLN A 277 19.90 -6.64 -9.04
CA GLN A 277 20.96 -5.65 -9.27
C GLN A 277 21.37 -5.02 -7.94
N GLY A 278 22.62 -5.26 -7.51
CA GLY A 278 23.14 -4.79 -6.23
C GLY A 278 22.81 -5.72 -5.07
N LYS A 279 22.58 -5.16 -3.87
CA LYS A 279 22.25 -5.95 -2.68
C LYS A 279 20.91 -6.67 -2.89
N PRO A 280 20.89 -8.02 -2.77
CA PRO A 280 19.65 -8.79 -2.93
C PRO A 280 18.55 -8.33 -1.97
N ILE A 281 17.33 -8.35 -2.45
CA ILE A 281 16.10 -8.16 -1.67
C ILE A 281 15.21 -9.37 -1.86
N GLU A 282 14.48 -9.72 -0.81
CA GLU A 282 13.49 -10.78 -0.91
C GLU A 282 12.18 -10.20 -1.45
N VAL A 283 11.74 -10.71 -2.60
CA VAL A 283 10.43 -10.45 -3.18
C VAL A 283 9.56 -11.68 -2.94
N GLN A 284 8.31 -11.47 -2.58
CA GLN A 284 7.31 -12.51 -2.44
C GLN A 284 6.08 -12.13 -3.25
N PHE A 285 5.56 -13.09 -4.00
CA PHE A 285 4.31 -12.96 -4.73
C PHE A 285 3.20 -13.68 -3.97
N VAL A 286 2.05 -13.02 -3.86
CA VAL A 286 0.86 -13.53 -3.19
C VAL A 286 -0.28 -13.45 -4.19
N SER A 287 -0.72 -14.58 -4.73
CA SER A 287 -1.87 -14.64 -5.64
C SER A 287 -3.15 -14.92 -4.86
N LEU A 288 -4.16 -14.07 -5.07
CA LEU A 288 -5.51 -14.26 -4.56
C LEU A 288 -6.43 -14.67 -5.72
N TYR A 289 -7.09 -15.81 -5.60
CA TYR A 289 -7.91 -16.36 -6.67
C TYR A 289 -9.23 -16.96 -6.16
N HIS A 290 -10.19 -17.13 -7.08
CA HIS A 290 -11.46 -17.78 -6.78
C HIS A 290 -11.29 -19.31 -6.87
N ALA A 291 -11.32 -19.99 -5.73
CA ALA A 291 -11.32 -21.45 -5.70
C ALA A 291 -12.67 -22.01 -6.17
N GLU A 292 -12.71 -23.28 -6.61
CA GLU A 292 -13.90 -23.98 -7.11
C GLU A 292 -15.11 -23.93 -6.17
N ASN A 293 -14.85 -23.87 -4.86
CA ASN A 293 -15.90 -23.74 -3.83
C ASN A 293 -16.45 -22.32 -3.67
N GLY A 294 -16.05 -21.38 -4.54
CA GLY A 294 -16.46 -19.97 -4.53
C GLY A 294 -15.87 -19.14 -3.38
N LYS A 295 -14.87 -19.67 -2.66
CA LYS A 295 -14.10 -18.91 -1.67
C LYS A 295 -12.86 -18.30 -2.31
N ILE A 296 -12.33 -17.26 -1.69
CA ILE A 296 -11.01 -16.76 -2.06
C ILE A 296 -9.96 -17.68 -1.42
N ALA A 297 -9.03 -18.13 -2.25
CA ALA A 297 -7.84 -18.85 -1.85
C ALA A 297 -6.59 -18.00 -2.10
N MET A 298 -5.45 -18.44 -1.58
CA MET A 298 -4.20 -17.72 -1.64
C MET A 298 -3.05 -18.68 -1.91
N GLU A 299 -2.18 -18.30 -2.83
CA GLU A 299 -0.90 -18.93 -3.09
C GLU A 299 0.25 -17.97 -2.82
N ILE A 300 1.40 -18.50 -2.49
CA ILE A 300 2.60 -17.72 -2.17
C ILE A 300 3.79 -18.32 -2.92
N GLY A 301 4.52 -17.48 -3.66
CA GLY A 301 5.72 -17.83 -4.40
C GLY A 301 6.84 -16.82 -4.21
N LYS A 302 8.08 -17.23 -4.51
CA LYS A 302 9.25 -16.33 -4.59
C LYS A 302 9.44 -15.77 -5.99
N GLU A 303 8.96 -16.51 -6.98
CA GLU A 303 8.92 -16.15 -8.39
C GLU A 303 7.49 -16.35 -8.91
N LEU A 304 7.16 -15.77 -10.06
CA LEU A 304 5.84 -15.98 -10.68
C LEU A 304 5.62 -17.42 -11.10
N ALA A 305 6.69 -18.12 -11.44
CA ALA A 305 6.64 -19.53 -11.83
C ALA A 305 6.27 -20.48 -10.67
N ASP A 306 6.29 -20.01 -9.43
CA ASP A 306 5.87 -20.77 -8.25
C ASP A 306 4.34 -20.72 -8.05
N LEU A 307 3.60 -19.92 -8.84
CA LEU A 307 2.17 -19.73 -8.71
C LEU A 307 1.43 -20.54 -9.79
N ASP A 308 0.52 -21.40 -9.35
CA ASP A 308 -0.34 -22.18 -10.26
C ASP A 308 -1.53 -21.31 -10.76
N HIS A 309 -1.95 -20.30 -9.96
CA HIS A 309 -3.05 -19.39 -10.30
C HIS A 309 -2.52 -17.96 -10.43
N ASN A 310 -2.38 -17.50 -11.66
CA ASN A 310 -1.99 -16.13 -12.00
C ASN A 310 -2.85 -15.58 -13.12
N SER A 311 -3.97 -14.99 -12.75
CA SER A 311 -4.97 -14.48 -13.69
C SER A 311 -4.44 -13.47 -14.72
N ILE A 312 -3.35 -12.75 -14.38
CA ILE A 312 -2.71 -11.81 -15.31
C ILE A 312 -1.99 -12.58 -16.42
N MET A 313 -1.26 -13.64 -16.07
CA MET A 313 -0.58 -14.49 -17.06
C MET A 313 -1.57 -15.32 -17.87
N GLU A 314 -2.59 -15.86 -17.21
CA GLU A 314 -3.67 -16.63 -17.85
C GLU A 314 -4.35 -15.81 -18.95
N GLU A 315 -4.75 -14.57 -18.66
CA GLU A 315 -5.37 -13.68 -19.65
C GLU A 315 -4.40 -13.29 -20.78
N PHE A 316 -3.11 -13.10 -20.46
CA PHE A 316 -2.08 -12.83 -21.46
C PHE A 316 -1.90 -14.01 -22.43
N ASP A 317 -1.86 -15.25 -21.91
CA ASP A 317 -1.74 -16.46 -22.70
C ASP A 317 -3.01 -16.72 -23.54
N GLU A 318 -4.20 -16.47 -22.98
CA GLU A 318 -5.47 -16.55 -23.71
C GLU A 318 -5.53 -15.54 -24.86
N LEU A 319 -5.09 -14.30 -24.63
CA LEU A 319 -5.04 -13.28 -25.67
C LEU A 319 -4.07 -13.69 -26.79
N TYR A 320 -2.89 -14.19 -26.42
CA TYR A 320 -1.89 -14.68 -27.38
C TYR A 320 -2.44 -15.85 -28.21
N ASN A 321 -3.05 -16.85 -27.57
CA ASN A 321 -3.61 -18.01 -28.24
C ASN A 321 -4.73 -17.60 -29.21
N ARG A 322 -5.61 -16.67 -28.78
CA ARG A 322 -6.67 -16.09 -29.63
C ARG A 322 -6.09 -15.41 -30.88
N GLU A 323 -4.99 -14.68 -30.74
CA GLU A 323 -4.32 -14.07 -31.87
C GLU A 323 -3.76 -15.13 -32.85
N GLN A 324 -3.14 -16.20 -32.32
CA GLN A 324 -2.65 -17.31 -33.16
C GLN A 324 -3.80 -18.01 -33.90
N ASP A 325 -4.92 -18.28 -33.24
CA ASP A 325 -6.10 -18.88 -33.87
C ASP A 325 -6.64 -18.01 -35.00
N LEU A 326 -6.68 -16.70 -34.84
CA LEU A 326 -7.09 -15.77 -35.89
C LEU A 326 -6.09 -15.70 -37.06
N ILE A 327 -4.78 -15.82 -36.82
CA ILE A 327 -3.77 -15.81 -37.85
C ILE A 327 -3.79 -17.12 -38.65
N TYR A 328 -3.89 -18.26 -37.98
CA TYR A 328 -3.77 -19.57 -38.62
C TYR A 328 -5.12 -20.21 -38.99
N GLY A 329 -6.24 -19.57 -38.66
CA GLY A 329 -7.57 -20.02 -39.03
C GLY A 329 -7.98 -21.35 -38.38
N THR A 330 -7.44 -21.66 -37.21
CA THR A 330 -7.88 -22.78 -36.39
C THR A 330 -9.16 -22.39 -35.64
N ASN A 331 -10.32 -22.66 -36.28
CA ASN A 331 -11.66 -22.60 -35.67
C ASN A 331 -11.99 -23.92 -34.99
#